data_97d95cbcc293679fb4fdb27059d0cf19
#
_entry.id   97d95cbcc293679fb4fdb27059d0cf19
#
_cell.length_a   1.000
_cell.length_b   1.000
_cell.length_c   1.000
_cell.angle_alpha   90.00
_cell.angle_beta   90.00
_cell.angle_gamma   90.00
#
_symmetry.space_group_name_H-M   'P 1'
#
loop_
_entity.id
_entity.type
_entity.pdbx_description
1 polymer ?
#
loop_
_entity_poly.entity_id
_entity_poly.type
_entity_poly.pdbx_seq_one_letter_code
_entity_poly.pdbx_strand_id
1 'polypeptide(L)'
;MTNTETNILTTVLDQWKSAVDAHDPKRVATHFTDDAIFQGLHPYSVGPDSVAAYYDEQAIGLTADYTFLQTRRLAGDLILGYLSVDFGFTDRPTLTVYLSIILRRTGDTWLISHYQVSRLDDSDSNPRVHG
;
A
#
# COMPACT_ATOMS: atom_id res chain seq x y z
N MET A 1 17.34 -4.91 17.98
CA MET A 1 16.39 -3.90 18.47
C MET A 1 15.26 -3.73 17.48
N THR A 2 14.06 -3.65 17.98
CA THR A 2 12.88 -3.56 17.10
C THR A 2 12.64 -2.11 16.73
N ASN A 3 12.45 -1.85 15.46
CA ASN A 3 12.10 -0.52 14.96
C ASN A 3 10.62 -0.28 15.18
N THR A 4 10.28 0.73 15.99
CA THR A 4 8.89 1.04 16.35
C THR A 4 8.07 1.38 15.10
N GLU A 5 8.64 2.15 14.19
CA GLU A 5 7.95 2.54 12.95
C GLU A 5 7.65 1.31 12.10
N THR A 6 8.61 0.41 11.96
CA THR A 6 8.42 -0.82 11.22
C THR A 6 7.33 -1.68 11.84
N ASN A 7 7.29 -1.77 13.19
CA ASN A 7 6.26 -2.55 13.85
C ASN A 7 4.86 -2.00 13.61
N ILE A 8 4.70 -0.69 13.68
CA ILE A 8 3.41 -0.05 13.44
C ILE A 8 2.99 -0.27 11.98
N LEU A 9 3.91 -0.06 11.04
CA LEU A 9 3.65 -0.28 9.63
C LEU A 9 3.28 -1.74 9.37
N THR A 10 4.00 -2.68 9.97
CA THR A 10 3.72 -4.11 9.80
C THR A 10 2.32 -4.46 10.28
N THR A 11 1.92 -3.93 11.43
CA THR A 11 0.58 -4.19 11.98
C THR A 11 -0.51 -3.75 11.00
N VAL A 12 -0.39 -2.54 10.45
CA VAL A 12 -1.38 -2.03 9.51
C VAL A 12 -1.33 -2.79 8.18
N LEU A 13 -0.12 -3.01 7.66
CA LEU A 13 0.03 -3.63 6.34
C LEU A 13 -0.32 -5.12 6.34
N ASP A 14 -0.09 -5.82 7.44
CA ASP A 14 -0.51 -7.22 7.52
C ASP A 14 -2.04 -7.34 7.47
N GLN A 15 -2.75 -6.41 8.08
CA GLN A 15 -4.20 -6.36 8.00
C GLN A 15 -4.67 -5.99 6.59
N TRP A 16 -4.01 -5.02 5.95
CA TRP A 16 -4.27 -4.66 4.57
C TRP A 16 -4.05 -5.85 3.65
N LYS A 17 -2.90 -6.52 3.78
CA LYS A 17 -2.58 -7.69 2.98
C LYS A 17 -3.62 -8.80 3.17
N SER A 18 -3.99 -9.08 4.40
CA SER A 18 -4.98 -10.11 4.70
C SER A 18 -6.32 -9.82 4.00
N ALA A 19 -6.74 -8.55 4.01
CA ALA A 19 -7.97 -8.15 3.37
C ALA A 19 -7.87 -8.21 1.84
N VAL A 20 -6.73 -7.81 1.27
CA VAL A 20 -6.49 -7.90 -0.17
C VAL A 20 -6.50 -9.37 -0.60
N ASP A 21 -5.75 -10.22 0.11
CA ASP A 21 -5.65 -11.64 -0.21
C ASP A 21 -7.02 -12.34 -0.12
N ALA A 22 -7.88 -11.90 0.79
CA ALA A 22 -9.21 -12.46 0.98
C ALA A 22 -10.26 -11.88 0.02
N HIS A 23 -9.87 -10.93 -0.83
CA HIS A 23 -10.78 -10.18 -1.69
C HIS A 23 -11.94 -9.58 -0.89
N ASP A 24 -11.60 -8.81 0.13
CA ASP A 24 -12.56 -8.17 1.04
C ASP A 24 -12.40 -6.66 0.93
N PRO A 25 -12.97 -6.01 -0.10
CA PRO A 25 -12.73 -4.59 -0.38
C PRO A 25 -13.13 -3.66 0.76
N LYS A 26 -14.24 -3.96 1.44
CA LYS A 26 -14.70 -3.11 2.53
C LYS A 26 -13.73 -3.16 3.71
N ARG A 27 -13.18 -4.34 3.99
CA ARG A 27 -12.20 -4.48 5.07
C ARG A 27 -10.89 -3.79 4.70
N VAL A 28 -10.47 -3.85 3.42
CA VAL A 28 -9.31 -3.08 2.98
C VAL A 28 -9.54 -1.61 3.30
N ALA A 29 -10.71 -1.08 2.96
CA ALA A 29 -11.01 0.33 3.13
C ALA A 29 -11.01 0.79 4.59
N THR A 30 -11.28 -0.12 5.54
CA THR A 30 -11.30 0.26 6.96
C THR A 30 -9.93 0.67 7.48
N HIS A 31 -8.86 0.40 6.76
CA HIS A 31 -7.50 0.77 7.16
C HIS A 31 -7.06 2.12 6.61
N PHE A 32 -7.98 2.88 6.02
CA PHE A 32 -7.70 4.18 5.41
C PHE A 32 -8.44 5.29 6.14
N THR A 33 -7.82 6.48 6.19
CA THR A 33 -8.50 7.65 6.77
C THR A 33 -9.59 8.14 5.83
N ASP A 34 -10.52 8.94 6.37
CA ASP A 34 -11.63 9.46 5.58
C ASP A 34 -11.19 10.32 4.42
N ASP A 35 -10.05 10.97 4.54
CA ASP A 35 -9.50 11.86 3.52
C ASP A 35 -8.28 11.24 2.82
N ALA A 36 -8.10 9.94 2.92
CA ALA A 36 -6.93 9.28 2.35
C ALA A 36 -6.83 9.50 0.85
N ILE A 37 -5.64 9.85 0.39
CA ILE A 37 -5.33 9.90 -1.04
C ILE A 37 -4.86 8.51 -1.44
N PHE A 38 -5.54 7.92 -2.42
CA PHE A 38 -5.24 6.58 -2.87
C PHE A 38 -4.96 6.60 -4.37
N GLN A 39 -3.78 6.16 -4.74
CA GLN A 39 -3.44 5.97 -6.15
C GLN A 39 -2.79 4.61 -6.35
N GLY A 40 -3.55 3.70 -6.98
CA GLY A 40 -2.99 2.45 -7.48
C GLY A 40 -2.44 2.68 -8.88
N LEU A 41 -2.80 1.80 -9.83
CA LEU A 41 -2.36 1.93 -11.22
C LEU A 41 -3.31 2.76 -12.07
N HIS A 42 -4.32 3.34 -11.46
CA HIS A 42 -5.30 4.22 -12.11
C HIS A 42 -5.21 5.60 -11.49
N PRO A 43 -5.90 6.60 -12.05
CA PRO A 43 -5.90 7.94 -11.46
C PRO A 43 -6.31 7.89 -9.98
N TYR A 44 -5.84 8.85 -9.22
CA TYR A 44 -6.07 8.86 -7.79
C TYR A 44 -7.56 9.02 -7.45
N SER A 45 -7.86 8.62 -6.23
CA SER A 45 -9.18 8.83 -5.63
C SER A 45 -9.00 9.20 -4.17
N VAL A 46 -10.08 9.56 -3.50
CA VAL A 46 -10.03 10.00 -2.11
C VAL A 46 -11.08 9.25 -1.31
N GLY A 47 -10.67 8.74 -0.16
CA GLY A 47 -11.55 8.20 0.86
C GLY A 47 -11.78 6.70 0.76
N PRO A 48 -12.30 6.11 1.85
CA PRO A 48 -12.47 4.65 1.93
C PRO A 48 -13.41 4.07 0.90
N ASP A 49 -14.48 4.76 0.54
CA ASP A 49 -15.43 4.23 -0.44
C ASP A 49 -14.76 4.02 -1.80
N SER A 50 -13.88 4.94 -2.18
CA SER A 50 -13.13 4.82 -3.43
C SER A 50 -12.12 3.69 -3.36
N VAL A 51 -11.49 3.47 -2.20
CA VAL A 51 -10.59 2.36 -1.99
C VAL A 51 -11.33 1.04 -2.13
N ALA A 52 -12.50 0.93 -1.51
CA ALA A 52 -13.31 -0.28 -1.60
C ALA A 52 -13.70 -0.55 -3.06
N ALA A 53 -14.11 0.47 -3.80
CA ALA A 53 -14.47 0.32 -5.20
C ALA A 53 -13.30 -0.17 -6.03
N TYR A 54 -12.10 0.36 -5.78
CA TYR A 54 -10.90 -0.06 -6.49
C TYR A 54 -10.62 -1.56 -6.28
N TYR A 55 -10.65 -2.02 -5.03
CA TYR A 55 -10.34 -3.42 -4.73
C TYR A 55 -11.48 -4.35 -5.13
N ASP A 56 -12.72 -3.86 -5.17
CA ASP A 56 -13.84 -4.66 -5.66
C ASP A 56 -13.66 -5.01 -7.14
N GLU A 57 -13.02 -4.15 -7.91
CA GLU A 57 -12.77 -4.38 -9.32
C GLU A 57 -11.55 -5.27 -9.59
N GLN A 58 -10.76 -5.58 -8.57
CA GLN A 58 -9.60 -6.43 -8.76
C GLN A 58 -10.01 -7.90 -8.90
N ALA A 59 -9.17 -8.66 -9.60
CA ALA A 59 -9.44 -10.08 -9.79
C ALA A 59 -9.40 -10.83 -8.47
N ILE A 60 -10.31 -11.79 -8.31
CA ILE A 60 -10.24 -12.73 -7.18
C ILE A 60 -8.96 -13.55 -7.35
N GLY A 61 -8.24 -13.73 -6.26
CA GLY A 61 -6.95 -14.42 -6.28
C GLY A 61 -5.77 -13.46 -6.27
N LEU A 62 -6.04 -12.15 -6.32
CA LEU A 62 -4.97 -11.16 -6.13
C LEU A 62 -4.36 -11.33 -4.74
N THR A 63 -3.04 -11.39 -4.69
CA THR A 63 -2.30 -11.40 -3.43
C THR A 63 -1.32 -10.25 -3.40
N ALA A 64 -0.93 -9.83 -2.20
CA ALA A 64 0.03 -8.76 -2.00
C ALA A 64 1.10 -9.22 -1.04
N ASP A 65 2.35 -9.23 -1.48
CA ASP A 65 3.51 -9.50 -0.64
C ASP A 65 4.40 -8.26 -0.65
N TYR A 66 4.80 -7.81 0.53
CA TYR A 66 5.53 -6.55 0.62
C TYR A 66 6.86 -6.72 1.36
N THR A 67 7.79 -5.83 1.04
CA THR A 67 9.10 -5.77 1.68
C THR A 67 9.42 -4.30 1.94
N PHE A 68 9.77 -3.97 3.18
CA PHE A 68 10.14 -2.59 3.52
C PHE A 68 11.50 -2.24 2.93
N LEU A 69 11.56 -1.04 2.35
CA LEU A 69 12.80 -0.46 1.84
C LEU A 69 13.28 0.66 2.74
N GLN A 70 12.37 1.53 3.17
CA GLN A 70 12.68 2.64 4.06
C GLN A 70 11.50 2.92 4.98
N THR A 71 11.79 3.37 6.19
CA THR A 71 10.78 3.87 7.11
C THR A 71 11.28 5.16 7.73
N ARG A 72 10.35 6.09 7.97
CA ARG A 72 10.69 7.38 8.57
C ARG A 72 9.58 7.82 9.52
N ARG A 73 9.96 8.32 10.67
CA ARG A 73 9.01 9.02 11.55
C ARG A 73 8.95 10.47 11.10
N LEU A 74 7.80 10.91 10.62
CA LEU A 74 7.63 12.28 10.13
C LEU A 74 7.19 13.22 11.24
N ALA A 75 6.39 12.74 12.17
CA ALA A 75 5.89 13.47 13.33
C ALA A 75 5.42 12.42 14.34
N GLY A 76 5.00 12.86 15.52
CA GLY A 76 4.54 11.93 16.55
C GLY A 76 3.42 11.02 16.07
N ASP A 77 2.56 11.54 15.17
CA ASP A 77 1.39 10.84 14.66
C ASP A 77 1.49 10.53 13.16
N LEU A 78 2.68 10.62 12.55
CA LEU A 78 2.85 10.37 11.12
C LEU A 78 4.07 9.49 10.89
N ILE A 79 3.88 8.41 10.11
CA ILE A 79 4.96 7.50 9.73
C ILE A 79 4.91 7.29 8.23
N LEU A 80 6.07 7.42 7.57
CA LEU A 80 6.24 7.10 6.16
C LEU A 80 6.80 5.70 6.03
N GLY A 81 6.20 4.89 5.15
CA GLY A 81 6.76 3.62 4.73
C GLY A 81 6.98 3.64 3.23
N TYR A 82 8.16 3.22 2.80
CA TYR A 82 8.48 3.02 1.40
C TYR A 82 8.85 1.56 1.20
N LEU A 83 8.15 0.89 0.30
CA LEU A 83 8.25 -0.56 0.20
C LEU A 83 8.11 -1.01 -1.25
N SER A 84 8.55 -2.23 -1.52
CA SER A 84 8.19 -2.91 -2.75
C SER A 84 7.03 -3.85 -2.46
N VAL A 85 6.15 -4.02 -3.43
CA VAL A 85 5.02 -4.93 -3.32
C VAL A 85 4.98 -5.81 -4.56
N ASP A 86 4.86 -7.12 -4.34
CA ASP A 86 4.63 -8.08 -5.41
C ASP A 86 3.14 -8.41 -5.41
N PHE A 87 2.43 -7.96 -6.43
CA PHE A 87 1.03 -8.34 -6.63
C PHE A 87 0.98 -9.60 -7.47
N GLY A 88 0.48 -10.67 -6.85
CA GLY A 88 0.34 -11.96 -7.52
C GLY A 88 -1.05 -12.13 -8.09
N PHE A 89 -1.12 -12.78 -9.24
CA PHE A 89 -2.38 -13.05 -9.95
C PHE A 89 -2.43 -14.53 -10.30
N THR A 90 -3.65 -15.05 -10.49
CA THR A 90 -3.81 -16.45 -10.87
C THR A 90 -3.65 -16.66 -12.38
N ASP A 91 -3.84 -15.59 -13.18
CA ASP A 91 -3.92 -15.69 -14.64
C ASP A 91 -2.86 -14.86 -15.37
N ARG A 92 -1.91 -14.29 -14.65
CA ARG A 92 -0.88 -13.45 -15.26
C ARG A 92 0.33 -13.37 -14.33
N PRO A 93 1.48 -12.91 -14.86
CA PRO A 93 2.70 -12.80 -14.05
C PRO A 93 2.54 -11.82 -12.89
N THR A 94 3.35 -12.06 -11.86
CA THR A 94 3.46 -11.14 -10.72
C THR A 94 3.92 -9.77 -11.18
N LEU A 95 3.28 -8.73 -10.64
CA LEU A 95 3.64 -7.35 -10.90
C LEU A 95 4.33 -6.78 -9.67
N THR A 96 5.56 -6.34 -9.81
CA THR A 96 6.31 -5.68 -8.74
C THR A 96 6.21 -4.18 -8.91
N VAL A 97 5.82 -3.50 -7.84
CA VAL A 97 5.69 -2.05 -7.82
C VAL A 97 6.38 -1.51 -6.58
N TYR A 98 6.64 -0.21 -6.58
CA TYR A 98 7.03 0.50 -5.36
C TYR A 98 5.82 1.20 -4.80
N LEU A 99 5.74 1.26 -3.47
CA LEU A 99 4.60 1.81 -2.76
C LEU A 99 5.08 2.75 -1.67
N SER A 100 4.58 3.98 -1.71
CA SER A 100 4.76 4.96 -0.64
C SER A 100 3.47 5.06 0.14
N ILE A 101 3.55 4.91 1.46
CA ILE A 101 2.39 5.12 2.33
C ILE A 101 2.75 6.05 3.46
N ILE A 102 1.74 6.78 3.94
CA ILE A 102 1.85 7.55 5.17
C ILE A 102 0.74 7.06 6.09
N LEU A 103 1.12 6.65 7.29
CA LEU A 103 0.18 6.32 8.34
C LEU A 103 -0.03 7.53 9.22
N ARG A 104 -1.28 7.77 9.59
CA ARG A 104 -1.64 8.80 10.56
C ARG A 104 -2.34 8.15 11.74
N ARG A 105 -1.93 8.52 12.95
CA ARG A 105 -2.59 8.04 14.14
C ARG A 105 -3.81 8.91 14.44
N THR A 106 -4.94 8.25 14.60
CA THR A 106 -6.20 8.88 15.02
C THR A 106 -6.65 8.18 16.29
N GLY A 107 -6.57 8.87 17.42
CA GLY A 107 -6.77 8.22 18.71
C GLY A 107 -5.69 7.16 18.94
N ASP A 108 -6.11 5.92 19.13
CA ASP A 108 -5.19 4.79 19.34
C ASP A 108 -4.96 3.98 18.07
N THR A 109 -5.50 4.42 16.94
CA THR A 109 -5.47 3.64 15.71
C THR A 109 -4.62 4.32 14.65
N TRP A 110 -3.76 3.54 13.99
CA TRP A 110 -2.99 4.00 12.85
C TRP A 110 -3.71 3.61 11.57
N LEU A 111 -3.95 4.57 10.68
CA LEU A 111 -4.63 4.36 9.42
C LEU A 111 -3.78 4.93 8.27
N ILE A 112 -3.98 4.38 7.08
CA ILE A 112 -3.29 4.86 5.89
C ILE A 112 -3.95 6.16 5.44
N SER A 113 -3.17 7.22 5.39
CA SER A 113 -3.63 8.54 4.95
C SER A 113 -3.19 8.85 3.53
N HIS A 114 -2.16 8.18 3.05
CA HIS A 114 -1.64 8.36 1.70
C HIS A 114 -1.12 7.02 1.21
N TYR A 115 -1.49 6.67 -0.02
CA TYR A 115 -1.09 5.41 -0.67
C TYR A 115 -0.80 5.73 -2.12
N GLN A 116 0.42 5.53 -2.54
CA GLN A 116 0.79 5.82 -3.92
C GLN A 116 1.71 4.75 -4.48
N VAL A 117 1.26 4.12 -5.54
CA VAL A 117 2.00 3.10 -6.26
C VAL A 117 2.80 3.76 -7.38
N SER A 118 4.04 3.31 -7.53
CA SER A 118 4.88 3.65 -8.68
C SER A 118 5.23 2.37 -9.41
N ARG A 119 4.85 2.30 -10.67
CA ARG A 119 5.20 1.18 -11.50
C ARG A 119 6.47 1.50 -12.25
N LEU A 120 7.45 0.58 -12.15
CA LEU A 120 8.66 0.71 -12.93
C LEU A 120 8.49 -0.09 -14.21
N ASP A 121 8.84 0.54 -15.32
CA ASP A 121 8.82 -0.10 -16.61
C ASP A 121 10.02 -1.04 -16.72
N ASP A 122 9.80 -2.25 -17.21
CA ASP A 122 10.90 -3.22 -17.40
C ASP A 122 11.97 -2.71 -18.34
N SER A 123 11.63 -1.85 -19.26
CA SER A 123 12.63 -1.21 -20.10
C SER A 123 13.61 -0.39 -19.28
N ASP A 124 13.28 -0.12 -18.03
CA ASP A 124 14.19 0.54 -17.10
C ASP A 124 15.38 -0.30 -16.75
N SER A 125 15.35 -1.56 -17.10
CA SER A 125 16.57 -2.34 -17.04
C SER A 125 17.66 -1.71 -17.91
N ASN A 126 17.30 -0.80 -18.80
CA ASN A 126 18.24 0.01 -19.54
C ASN A 126 18.95 0.98 -18.59
N PRO A 127 20.23 0.78 -18.34
CA PRO A 127 20.92 1.50 -17.28
C PRO A 127 21.03 3.01 -17.49
N ARG A 128 20.95 3.48 -18.69
CA ARG A 128 21.17 4.90 -18.93
C ARG A 128 20.00 5.78 -18.59
N VAL A 129 18.84 5.21 -18.27
CA VAL A 129 17.70 6.01 -17.86
C VAL A 129 17.75 6.41 -16.41
N HIS A 130 18.72 5.96 -15.68
CA HIS A 130 18.80 6.29 -14.27
C HIS A 130 19.38 7.66 -14.10
N GLY A 131 18.59 8.51 -13.56
CA GLY A 131 19.03 9.86 -13.27
C GLY A 131 19.74 9.93 -11.96
#